data_cce113e07d1567ea33c6277cba41dc3b
#
_entry.id   cce113e07d1567ea33c6277cba41dc3b
#
_cell.length_a   1.000
_cell.length_b   1.000
_cell.length_c   1.000
_cell.angle_alpha   90.00
_cell.angle_beta   90.00
_cell.angle_gamma   90.00
#
_symmetry.space_group_name_H-M   'P 1'
#
loop_
_entity.id
_entity.type
_entity.pdbx_description
1 polymer ?
#
loop_
_entity_poly.entity_id
_entity_poly.type
_entity_poly.pdbx_seq_one_letter_code
_entity_poly.pdbx_strand_id
1 'polypeptide(L)'
;SGYTTGACAAAAAKAAAMILLNGESVNRLIGESQNNQSFPIHPFTYSPIYHDIEIPFPDGSRVKFKIQDSRVKIQDGHLTVTASVIKDAGDDPDVTNGAEIVAEVKMINDMAKQSNGETEIFSHSPIHPFTHSPVIIKGGKGVGVVTKPGLPIPVGEAAINPVPGKMIRAAVMEVISEFGESGNRLIGESQKQSPSFPIHPFTYSPIHRLVEITISVVNGEKLAKKTLNQRLGIMGGISILGTTGIVKPISAEAWTATIASSMDVAKAMGRCEIVLSAGRSSEKAHMEKFNLPQESYVMMGDYLEFSLIEAKKHGFKKIHLCAQWAKMLKIAMATPQTHVRHGAIDIKKA
;
A
#
# COMPACT_ATOMS: atom_id res chain seq x y z
N SER A 1 -2.46 11.20 -17.06
CA SER A 1 -2.10 10.84 -15.68
C SER A 1 -2.89 9.61 -15.27
N GLY A 2 -2.29 8.78 -14.45
CA GLY A 2 -2.88 7.55 -13.94
C GLY A 2 -2.90 7.52 -12.41
N TYR A 3 -3.16 6.34 -11.83
CA TYR A 3 -3.30 6.14 -10.40
C TYR A 3 -2.22 5.21 -9.83
N THR A 4 -1.82 5.46 -8.59
CA THR A 4 -0.83 4.64 -7.90
C THR A 4 -1.43 3.32 -7.37
N THR A 5 -0.58 2.33 -7.07
CA THR A 5 -1.02 1.09 -6.40
C THR A 5 -1.69 1.38 -5.04
N GLY A 6 -1.24 2.44 -4.34
CA GLY A 6 -1.84 2.89 -3.08
C GLY A 6 -3.26 3.41 -3.23
N ALA A 7 -3.53 4.21 -4.27
CA ALA A 7 -4.87 4.73 -4.54
C ALA A 7 -5.84 3.59 -4.93
N CYS A 8 -5.39 2.65 -5.79
CA CYS A 8 -6.19 1.49 -6.16
C CYS A 8 -6.50 0.59 -4.94
N ALA A 9 -5.52 0.40 -4.04
CA ALA A 9 -5.73 -0.36 -2.81
C ALA A 9 -6.73 0.31 -1.87
N ALA A 10 -6.69 1.64 -1.74
CA ALA A 10 -7.66 2.38 -0.93
C ALA A 10 -9.09 2.29 -1.50
N ALA A 11 -9.24 2.37 -2.82
CA ALA A 11 -10.54 2.23 -3.47
C ALA A 11 -11.12 0.81 -3.32
N ALA A 12 -10.31 -0.22 -3.53
CA ALA A 12 -10.70 -1.60 -3.34
C ALA A 12 -11.11 -1.87 -1.87
N ALA A 13 -10.32 -1.37 -0.90
CA ALA A 13 -10.61 -1.51 0.52
C ALA A 13 -11.91 -0.82 0.93
N LYS A 14 -12.16 0.40 0.42
CA LYS A 14 -13.41 1.13 0.68
C LYS A 14 -14.62 0.36 0.14
N ALA A 15 -14.54 -0.12 -1.11
CA ALA A 15 -15.61 -0.90 -1.73
C ALA A 15 -15.95 -2.17 -0.92
N ALA A 16 -14.93 -2.93 -0.55
CA ALA A 16 -15.12 -4.13 0.25
C ALA A 16 -15.70 -3.83 1.65
N ALA A 17 -15.25 -2.76 2.31
CA ALA A 17 -15.78 -2.33 3.60
C ALA A 17 -17.25 -1.89 3.51
N MET A 18 -17.64 -1.16 2.47
CA MET A 18 -19.03 -0.76 2.25
C MET A 18 -19.96 -1.98 2.10
N ILE A 19 -19.54 -2.98 1.33
CA ILE A 19 -20.31 -4.21 1.15
C ILE A 19 -20.41 -4.99 2.47
N LEU A 20 -19.30 -5.10 3.21
CA LEU A 20 -19.23 -5.81 4.49
C LEU A 20 -20.20 -5.21 5.52
N LEU A 21 -20.16 -3.90 5.71
CA LEU A 21 -20.97 -3.21 6.72
C LEU A 21 -22.44 -3.17 6.33
N ASN A 22 -22.77 -3.00 5.05
CA ASN A 22 -24.15 -3.12 4.55
C ASN A 22 -24.71 -4.53 4.77
N GLY A 23 -23.95 -5.57 4.47
CA GLY A 23 -24.34 -6.96 4.65
C GLY A 23 -24.59 -7.32 6.12
N GLU A 24 -23.80 -6.80 7.05
CA GLU A 24 -24.01 -7.01 8.49
C GLU A 24 -25.28 -6.33 8.99
N SER A 25 -25.60 -5.12 8.49
CA SER A 25 -26.84 -4.42 8.86
C SER A 25 -28.08 -5.21 8.45
N VAL A 26 -28.07 -5.80 7.25
CA VAL A 26 -29.15 -6.66 6.77
C VAL A 26 -29.27 -7.93 7.62
N ASN A 27 -28.18 -8.59 7.95
CA ASN A 27 -28.17 -9.80 8.77
C ASN A 27 -28.68 -9.55 10.21
N ARG A 28 -28.40 -8.37 10.81
CA ARG A 28 -28.97 -7.98 12.08
C ARG A 28 -30.48 -7.82 12.03
N LEU A 29 -30.99 -7.09 11.03
CA LEU A 29 -32.43 -6.87 10.86
C LEU A 29 -33.19 -8.20 10.65
N ILE A 30 -32.57 -9.15 9.95
CA ILE A 30 -33.15 -10.51 9.76
C ILE A 30 -33.10 -11.30 11.07
N GLY A 31 -31.99 -11.24 11.83
CA GLY A 31 -31.82 -11.96 13.11
C GLY A 31 -32.74 -11.46 14.23
N GLU A 32 -33.00 -10.17 14.31
CA GLU A 32 -33.91 -9.59 15.29
C GLU A 32 -35.41 -9.85 14.98
N SER A 33 -35.74 -10.15 13.72
CA SER A 33 -37.10 -10.45 13.29
C SER A 33 -37.51 -11.92 13.49
N GLN A 34 -36.61 -12.82 13.92
CA GLN A 34 -36.91 -14.25 13.99
C GLN A 34 -36.61 -14.86 15.39
N ASN A 35 -37.53 -14.67 16.30
CA ASN A 35 -37.78 -15.68 17.34
C ASN A 35 -38.50 -16.87 16.69
N ASN A 36 -37.81 -18.03 16.62
CA ASN A 36 -38.33 -19.35 16.25
C ASN A 36 -38.74 -19.62 14.79
N GLN A 37 -37.77 -19.76 13.89
CA GLN A 37 -37.78 -20.82 12.86
C GLN A 37 -36.45 -20.86 12.11
N SER A 38 -35.79 -22.00 12.10
CA SER A 38 -34.59 -22.28 11.31
C SER A 38 -34.94 -22.31 9.82
N PHE A 39 -34.65 -21.22 9.10
CA PHE A 39 -34.64 -21.26 7.64
C PHE A 39 -33.25 -21.62 7.13
N PRO A 40 -33.13 -22.46 6.09
CA PRO A 40 -31.85 -22.73 5.47
C PRO A 40 -31.33 -21.41 4.89
N ILE A 41 -30.16 -20.96 5.38
CA ILE A 41 -29.43 -19.82 4.82
C ILE A 41 -28.97 -20.23 3.44
N HIS A 42 -29.74 -19.88 2.42
CA HIS A 42 -29.21 -19.86 1.07
C HIS A 42 -28.04 -18.86 1.03
N PRO A 43 -26.91 -19.20 0.45
CA PRO A 43 -25.84 -18.22 0.25
C PRO A 43 -26.39 -17.13 -0.67
N PHE A 44 -26.86 -16.04 -0.07
CA PHE A 44 -27.28 -14.87 -0.83
C PHE A 44 -26.04 -14.29 -1.49
N THR A 45 -25.86 -14.57 -2.74
CA THR A 45 -25.01 -13.78 -3.65
C THR A 45 -25.72 -12.46 -3.94
N TYR A 46 -25.99 -11.66 -2.92
CA TYR A 46 -26.39 -10.27 -3.08
C TYR A 46 -25.11 -9.45 -2.93
N SER A 47 -24.39 -9.29 -4.01
CA SER A 47 -23.29 -8.35 -4.09
C SER A 47 -23.91 -7.04 -4.58
N PRO A 48 -24.06 -6.01 -3.74
CA PRO A 48 -24.31 -4.66 -4.26
C PRO A 48 -23.07 -4.31 -5.09
N ILE A 49 -23.19 -4.34 -6.41
CA ILE A 49 -22.12 -3.99 -7.31
C ILE A 49 -22.01 -2.47 -7.25
N TYR A 50 -21.11 -1.96 -6.42
CA TYR A 50 -20.68 -0.58 -6.51
C TYR A 50 -19.82 -0.44 -7.77
N HIS A 51 -20.34 0.18 -8.83
CA HIS A 51 -19.59 0.39 -10.05
C HIS A 51 -18.46 1.42 -9.84
N ASP A 52 -18.72 2.46 -9.05
CA ASP A 52 -17.80 3.55 -8.80
C ASP A 52 -17.66 3.83 -7.29
N ILE A 53 -16.43 3.97 -6.84
CA ILE A 53 -16.08 4.33 -5.47
C ILE A 53 -15.24 5.60 -5.47
N GLU A 54 -15.62 6.56 -4.65
CA GLU A 54 -14.87 7.79 -4.45
C GLU A 54 -14.02 7.71 -3.17
N ILE A 55 -12.73 8.03 -3.27
CA ILE A 55 -11.81 8.04 -2.13
C ILE A 55 -11.16 9.42 -1.95
N PRO A 56 -10.79 9.78 -0.70
CA PRO A 56 -10.00 10.99 -0.45
C PRO A 56 -8.54 10.77 -0.83
N PHE A 57 -7.94 11.80 -1.45
CA PHE A 57 -6.52 11.86 -1.74
C PHE A 57 -5.77 12.71 -0.70
N PRO A 58 -4.43 12.59 -0.61
CA PRO A 58 -3.62 13.33 0.35
C PRO A 58 -3.70 14.85 0.23
N ASP A 59 -4.03 15.38 -0.94
CA ASP A 59 -4.23 16.80 -1.21
C ASP A 59 -5.65 17.31 -0.88
N GLY A 60 -6.51 16.44 -0.36
CA GLY A 60 -7.90 16.75 -0.04
C GLY A 60 -8.88 16.59 -1.22
N SER A 61 -8.39 16.35 -2.42
CA SER A 61 -9.25 16.05 -3.57
C SER A 61 -9.92 14.68 -3.41
N ARG A 62 -11.01 14.48 -4.16
CA ARG A 62 -11.75 13.21 -4.18
C ARG A 62 -11.75 12.65 -5.59
N VAL A 63 -11.48 11.35 -5.71
CA VAL A 63 -11.32 10.70 -7.01
C VAL A 63 -12.14 9.41 -7.07
N LYS A 64 -12.83 9.23 -8.20
CA LYS A 64 -13.66 8.05 -8.47
C LYS A 64 -12.82 6.93 -9.09
N PHE A 65 -13.06 5.71 -8.62
CA PHE A 65 -12.46 4.48 -9.14
C PHE A 65 -13.54 3.51 -9.55
N LYS A 66 -13.37 2.90 -10.70
CA LYS A 66 -14.20 1.80 -11.14
C LYS A 66 -13.81 0.52 -10.43
N ILE A 67 -14.78 -0.16 -9.82
CA ILE A 67 -14.59 -1.47 -9.21
C ILE A 67 -14.67 -2.54 -10.29
N GLN A 68 -13.66 -3.40 -10.36
CA GLN A 68 -13.56 -4.46 -11.35
C GLN A 68 -14.40 -5.67 -10.96
N ASP A 69 -14.28 -6.12 -9.72
CA ASP A 69 -14.99 -7.28 -9.19
C ASP A 69 -15.23 -7.12 -7.68
N SER A 70 -16.29 -7.75 -7.18
CA SER A 70 -16.52 -7.86 -5.74
C SER A 70 -17.18 -9.20 -5.41
N ARG A 71 -16.77 -9.81 -4.30
CA ARG A 71 -17.25 -11.13 -3.87
C ARG A 71 -17.43 -11.17 -2.37
N VAL A 72 -18.48 -11.85 -1.96
CA VAL A 72 -18.78 -12.11 -0.54
C VAL A 72 -18.57 -13.59 -0.27
N LYS A 73 -17.88 -13.91 0.82
CA LYS A 73 -17.67 -15.28 1.29
C LYS A 73 -17.99 -15.36 2.77
N ILE A 74 -18.57 -16.47 3.20
CA ILE A 74 -18.69 -16.83 4.61
C ILE A 74 -17.70 -17.97 4.84
N GLN A 75 -16.74 -17.76 5.70
CA GLN A 75 -15.73 -18.74 6.06
C GLN A 75 -15.63 -18.81 7.60
N ASP A 76 -15.76 -20.00 8.15
CA ASP A 76 -15.72 -20.23 9.61
C ASP A 76 -16.68 -19.33 10.41
N GLY A 77 -17.88 -19.05 9.84
CA GLY A 77 -18.90 -18.19 10.44
C GLY A 77 -18.59 -16.68 10.35
N HIS A 78 -17.50 -16.30 9.69
CA HIS A 78 -17.11 -14.90 9.49
C HIS A 78 -17.39 -14.46 8.06
N LEU A 79 -18.01 -13.27 7.94
CA LEU A 79 -18.22 -12.62 6.65
C LEU A 79 -16.90 -11.99 6.18
N THR A 80 -16.47 -12.38 4.99
CA THR A 80 -15.29 -11.82 4.32
C THR A 80 -15.72 -11.28 2.96
N VAL A 81 -15.33 -10.06 2.66
CA VAL A 81 -15.63 -9.40 1.39
C VAL A 81 -14.35 -9.06 0.66
N THR A 82 -14.30 -9.38 -0.61
CA THR A 82 -13.21 -8.94 -1.50
C THR A 82 -13.75 -7.96 -2.54
N ALA A 83 -12.95 -6.94 -2.86
CA ALA A 83 -13.18 -6.10 -4.02
C ALA A 83 -11.86 -5.82 -4.73
N SER A 84 -11.91 -5.52 -6.03
CA SER A 84 -10.70 -5.27 -6.81
C SER A 84 -10.81 -4.06 -7.72
N VAL A 85 -9.65 -3.48 -8.03
CA VAL A 85 -9.48 -2.35 -8.96
C VAL A 85 -8.34 -2.70 -9.92
N ILE A 86 -8.56 -2.48 -11.22
CA ILE A 86 -7.49 -2.55 -12.21
C ILE A 86 -6.73 -1.23 -12.21
N LYS A 87 -5.43 -1.29 -11.99
CA LYS A 87 -4.58 -0.10 -12.00
C LYS A 87 -4.44 0.43 -13.41
N ASP A 88 -4.81 1.70 -13.59
CA ASP A 88 -4.50 2.49 -14.77
C ASP A 88 -3.38 3.47 -14.43
N ALA A 89 -2.21 3.30 -15.06
CA ALA A 89 -1.07 4.20 -14.89
C ALA A 89 -1.09 5.37 -15.89
N GLY A 90 -2.13 5.49 -16.73
CA GLY A 90 -2.18 6.48 -17.81
C GLY A 90 -1.05 6.26 -18.81
N ASP A 91 -0.41 7.34 -19.20
CA ASP A 91 0.67 7.33 -20.20
C ASP A 91 2.06 6.96 -19.61
N ASP A 92 2.13 6.61 -18.32
CA ASP A 92 3.39 6.21 -17.70
C ASP A 92 3.73 4.75 -18.06
N PRO A 93 4.98 4.45 -18.46
CA PRO A 93 5.43 3.10 -18.75
C PRO A 93 5.65 2.26 -17.48
N ASP A 94 4.73 2.36 -16.54
CA ASP A 94 4.76 1.65 -15.26
C ASP A 94 4.54 0.14 -15.46
N VAL A 95 5.44 -0.65 -14.91
CA VAL A 95 5.37 -2.13 -14.91
C VAL A 95 4.07 -2.65 -14.28
N THR A 96 3.48 -1.88 -13.37
CA THR A 96 2.26 -2.23 -12.64
C THR A 96 0.98 -1.75 -13.34
N ASN A 97 1.08 -1.16 -14.55
CA ASN A 97 -0.09 -0.83 -15.36
C ASN A 97 -0.89 -2.10 -15.68
N GLY A 98 -2.21 -2.05 -15.53
CA GLY A 98 -3.09 -3.22 -15.70
C GLY A 98 -3.05 -4.24 -14.56
N ALA A 99 -2.29 -4.00 -13.49
CA ALA A 99 -2.29 -4.88 -12.33
C ALA A 99 -3.63 -4.81 -11.59
N GLU A 100 -4.18 -5.97 -11.24
CA GLU A 100 -5.37 -6.05 -10.40
C GLU A 100 -4.97 -6.01 -8.92
N ILE A 101 -5.44 -4.95 -8.23
CA ILE A 101 -5.24 -4.75 -6.80
C ILE A 101 -6.50 -5.19 -6.08
N VAL A 102 -6.37 -6.14 -5.18
CA VAL A 102 -7.47 -6.77 -4.44
C VAL A 102 -7.38 -6.38 -2.98
N ALA A 103 -8.48 -5.97 -2.40
CA ALA A 103 -8.64 -5.83 -0.95
C ALA A 103 -9.63 -6.87 -0.43
N GLU A 104 -9.22 -7.65 0.56
CA GLU A 104 -10.07 -8.52 1.35
C GLU A 104 -10.30 -7.86 2.71
N VAL A 105 -11.56 -7.74 3.10
CA VAL A 105 -11.97 -7.07 4.34
C VAL A 105 -12.85 -8.00 5.16
N LYS A 106 -12.53 -8.12 6.44
CA LYS A 106 -13.31 -8.87 7.43
C LYS A 106 -13.35 -8.15 8.77
N MET A 107 -14.36 -8.46 9.59
CA MET A 107 -14.42 -8.00 10.97
C MET A 107 -13.77 -9.01 11.90
N ILE A 108 -13.00 -8.49 12.86
CA ILE A 108 -12.39 -9.30 13.92
C ILE A 108 -13.09 -8.91 15.23
N ASN A 109 -13.66 -9.91 15.91
CA ASN A 109 -14.19 -9.72 17.27
C ASN A 109 -13.03 -9.90 18.27
N ASP A 110 -12.77 -8.88 19.07
CA ASP A 110 -11.71 -8.89 20.09
C ASP A 110 -11.96 -9.90 21.24
N MET A 111 -13.13 -10.57 21.24
CA MET A 111 -13.58 -11.46 22.34
C MET A 111 -13.06 -12.91 22.25
N ALA A 112 -12.28 -13.28 21.23
CA ALA A 112 -11.87 -14.69 21.04
C ALA A 112 -10.59 -15.11 21.79
N LYS A 113 -10.03 -14.30 22.69
CA LYS A 113 -8.79 -14.63 23.42
C LYS A 113 -8.92 -14.75 24.94
N GLN A 114 -10.13 -14.91 25.49
CA GLN A 114 -10.32 -15.12 26.94
C GLN A 114 -10.71 -16.56 27.35
N SER A 115 -10.53 -17.56 26.51
CA SER A 115 -10.77 -18.94 26.91
C SER A 115 -9.57 -19.82 26.63
N ASN A 116 -8.55 -19.69 27.42
CA ASN A 116 -7.62 -20.74 27.88
C ASN A 116 -6.46 -20.05 28.59
N GLY A 117 -6.49 -20.05 29.89
CA GLY A 117 -5.60 -19.57 30.93
C GLY A 117 -4.08 -19.48 30.71
N GLU A 118 -3.59 -19.09 29.55
CA GLU A 118 -2.20 -18.76 29.31
C GLU A 118 -2.08 -17.34 28.80
N THR A 119 -1.66 -16.47 29.70
CA THR A 119 -1.29 -15.07 29.44
C THR A 119 0.00 -15.06 28.63
N GLU A 120 -0.05 -15.25 27.32
CA GLU A 120 1.06 -14.82 26.48
C GLU A 120 1.03 -13.29 26.40
N ILE A 121 1.84 -12.71 27.27
CA ILE A 121 2.21 -11.31 27.23
C ILE A 121 2.94 -11.10 25.90
N PHE A 122 2.29 -10.44 24.93
CA PHE A 122 2.99 -9.87 23.77
C PHE A 122 3.92 -8.76 24.26
N SER A 123 5.06 -9.17 24.86
CA SER A 123 6.19 -8.31 25.12
C SER A 123 6.96 -8.13 23.81
N HIS A 124 7.24 -6.87 23.48
CA HIS A 124 8.15 -6.34 22.48
C HIS A 124 7.57 -5.88 21.13
N SER A 125 6.50 -5.08 21.18
CA SER A 125 6.48 -3.88 20.35
C SER A 125 6.22 -2.69 21.27
N PRO A 126 6.96 -1.59 21.17
CA PRO A 126 6.65 -0.40 21.98
C PRO A 126 5.27 0.09 21.57
N ILE A 127 4.30 -0.08 22.46
CA ILE A 127 2.94 0.43 22.34
C ILE A 127 3.06 1.95 22.42
N HIS A 128 3.03 2.61 21.26
CA HIS A 128 2.82 4.04 21.22
C HIS A 128 1.39 4.34 21.70
N PRO A 129 1.19 5.17 22.74
CA PRO A 129 -0.08 5.31 23.43
C PRO A 129 -1.18 6.08 22.70
N PHE A 130 -1.12 6.27 21.39
CA PHE A 130 -2.04 7.14 20.65
C PHE A 130 -2.47 6.65 19.27
N THR A 131 -2.78 5.38 19.03
CA THR A 131 -3.49 5.03 17.78
C THR A 131 -4.29 3.75 17.91
N HIS A 132 -5.41 3.77 18.61
CA HIS A 132 -6.43 2.73 18.44
C HIS A 132 -7.26 3.04 17.17
N SER A 133 -6.65 2.96 16.02
CA SER A 133 -7.44 2.91 14.78
C SER A 133 -8.10 1.53 14.69
N PRO A 134 -9.42 1.46 14.47
CA PRO A 134 -10.12 0.18 14.36
C PRO A 134 -9.77 -0.58 13.06
N VAL A 135 -8.74 -0.14 12.33
CA VAL A 135 -8.34 -0.67 11.04
C VAL A 135 -6.94 -1.25 11.10
N ILE A 136 -6.83 -2.55 10.80
CA ILE A 136 -5.57 -3.29 10.66
C ILE A 136 -5.33 -3.55 9.17
N ILE A 137 -4.14 -3.22 8.66
CA ILE A 137 -3.78 -3.41 7.25
C ILE A 137 -2.66 -4.45 7.16
N LYS A 138 -2.85 -5.47 6.32
CA LYS A 138 -1.90 -6.55 6.06
C LYS A 138 -1.59 -6.66 4.57
N GLY A 139 -0.42 -7.16 4.23
CA GLY A 139 -0.09 -7.61 2.88
C GLY A 139 -0.48 -9.06 2.68
N GLY A 140 -1.08 -9.34 1.54
CA GLY A 140 -1.42 -10.67 1.06
C GLY A 140 -0.56 -11.09 -0.13
N LYS A 141 -1.04 -12.06 -0.89
CA LYS A 141 -0.33 -12.61 -2.04
C LYS A 141 -0.01 -11.52 -3.07
N GLY A 142 1.25 -11.51 -3.56
CA GLY A 142 1.71 -10.55 -4.56
C GLY A 142 2.09 -9.17 -4.02
N VAL A 143 1.87 -8.90 -2.73
CA VAL A 143 2.49 -7.78 -2.02
C VAL A 143 3.81 -8.26 -1.42
N GLY A 144 4.89 -7.51 -1.64
CA GLY A 144 6.21 -7.87 -1.15
C GLY A 144 6.35 -7.69 0.35
N VAL A 145 7.35 -8.36 0.93
CA VAL A 145 7.77 -8.21 2.33
C VAL A 145 9.14 -7.56 2.36
N VAL A 146 9.33 -6.60 3.24
CA VAL A 146 10.62 -5.93 3.45
C VAL A 146 11.57 -6.87 4.19
N THR A 147 12.73 -7.15 3.60
CA THR A 147 13.74 -8.07 4.16
C THR A 147 15.06 -7.39 4.51
N LYS A 148 15.24 -6.11 4.09
CA LYS A 148 16.45 -5.32 4.34
C LYS A 148 16.09 -4.03 5.07
N PRO A 149 16.93 -3.54 5.99
CA PRO A 149 16.74 -2.25 6.64
C PRO A 149 16.98 -1.08 5.64
N GLY A 150 16.52 0.11 6.01
CA GLY A 150 16.74 1.35 5.25
C GLY A 150 15.49 1.90 4.57
N LEU A 151 14.43 1.11 4.44
CA LEU A 151 13.12 1.61 3.99
C LEU A 151 12.31 2.14 5.16
N PRO A 152 11.31 3.03 4.91
CA PRO A 152 10.42 3.54 5.96
C PRO A 152 9.49 2.49 6.56
N ILE A 153 9.53 1.26 6.05
CA ILE A 153 8.77 0.10 6.50
C ILE A 153 9.73 -0.84 7.24
N PRO A 154 9.39 -1.31 8.45
CA PRO A 154 10.22 -2.25 9.20
C PRO A 154 10.47 -3.57 8.45
N VAL A 155 11.60 -4.20 8.75
CA VAL A 155 11.91 -5.55 8.24
C VAL A 155 10.88 -6.55 8.79
N GLY A 156 10.39 -7.43 7.92
CA GLY A 156 9.33 -8.40 8.22
C GLY A 156 7.92 -7.92 7.86
N GLU A 157 7.73 -6.62 7.66
CA GLU A 157 6.42 -6.04 7.34
C GLU A 157 6.14 -6.06 5.84
N ALA A 158 4.85 -6.02 5.50
CA ALA A 158 4.41 -5.92 4.11
C ALA A 158 4.84 -4.58 3.51
N ALA A 159 5.27 -4.60 2.26
CA ALA A 159 5.76 -3.43 1.53
C ALA A 159 4.61 -2.46 1.15
N ILE A 160 3.87 -2.01 2.16
CA ILE A 160 2.81 -0.98 2.05
C ILE A 160 3.37 0.31 2.62
N ASN A 161 3.67 1.27 1.75
CA ASN A 161 4.27 2.53 2.17
C ASN A 161 3.35 3.36 3.07
N PRO A 162 3.89 4.26 3.91
CA PRO A 162 3.10 5.01 4.90
C PRO A 162 1.93 5.80 4.31
N VAL A 163 2.12 6.47 3.15
CA VAL A 163 1.03 7.26 2.52
C VAL A 163 -0.10 6.36 2.00
N PRO A 164 0.15 5.28 1.22
CA PRO A 164 -0.85 4.27 0.92
C PRO A 164 -1.59 3.72 2.14
N GLY A 165 -0.86 3.39 3.21
CA GLY A 165 -1.47 2.93 4.45
C GLY A 165 -2.43 3.95 5.06
N LYS A 166 -2.08 5.25 5.03
CA LYS A 166 -2.97 6.34 5.45
C LYS A 166 -4.19 6.47 4.54
N MET A 167 -4.00 6.37 3.21
CA MET A 167 -5.10 6.44 2.24
C MET A 167 -6.11 5.30 2.43
N ILE A 168 -5.64 4.06 2.59
CA ILE A 168 -6.49 2.89 2.86
C ILE A 168 -7.28 3.12 4.14
N ARG A 169 -6.60 3.54 5.20
CA ARG A 169 -7.21 3.80 6.51
C ARG A 169 -8.26 4.89 6.43
N ALA A 170 -7.96 6.02 5.81
CA ALA A 170 -8.90 7.14 5.66
C ALA A 170 -10.15 6.73 4.88
N ALA A 171 -9.97 6.03 3.76
CA ALA A 171 -11.06 5.58 2.91
C ALA A 171 -12.02 4.60 3.63
N VAL A 172 -11.49 3.70 4.47
CA VAL A 172 -12.30 2.74 5.25
C VAL A 172 -12.92 3.40 6.48
N MET A 173 -12.22 4.34 7.13
CA MET A 173 -12.76 5.09 8.27
C MET A 173 -13.97 5.94 7.88
N GLU A 174 -14.03 6.51 6.67
CA GLU A 174 -15.25 7.19 6.18
C GLU A 174 -16.45 6.25 6.25
N VAL A 175 -16.28 5.01 5.75
CA VAL A 175 -17.37 4.01 5.76
C VAL A 175 -17.79 3.66 7.19
N ILE A 176 -16.83 3.40 8.09
CA ILE A 176 -17.11 3.06 9.48
C ILE A 176 -17.87 4.19 10.18
N SER A 177 -17.50 5.45 9.93
CA SER A 177 -18.15 6.63 10.52
C SER A 177 -19.58 6.80 10.02
N GLU A 178 -19.81 6.69 8.71
CA GLU A 178 -21.15 6.78 8.10
C GLU A 178 -22.12 5.74 8.66
N PHE A 179 -21.63 4.50 8.86
CA PHE A 179 -22.44 3.42 9.43
C PHE A 179 -22.71 3.61 10.92
N GLY A 180 -21.75 4.14 11.69
CA GLY A 180 -21.94 4.45 13.10
C GLY A 180 -23.02 5.50 13.33
N GLU A 181 -23.07 6.54 12.51
CA GLU A 181 -24.09 7.59 12.57
C GLU A 181 -25.48 7.09 12.15
N SER A 182 -25.56 6.26 11.13
CA SER A 182 -26.81 5.68 10.65
C SER A 182 -27.46 4.76 11.69
N GLY A 183 -26.65 3.95 12.40
CA GLY A 183 -27.12 3.10 13.50
C GLY A 183 -27.74 3.92 14.66
N ASN A 184 -27.14 5.05 14.98
CA ASN A 184 -27.67 5.95 16.03
C ASN A 184 -28.98 6.65 15.63
N ARG A 185 -29.18 6.98 14.35
CA ARG A 185 -30.44 7.59 13.87
C ARG A 185 -31.60 6.62 13.95
N LEU A 186 -31.41 5.35 13.55
CA LEU A 186 -32.50 4.34 13.62
C LEU A 186 -32.95 4.05 15.03
N ILE A 187 -32.03 4.10 16.01
CA ILE A 187 -32.39 3.94 17.44
C ILE A 187 -33.15 5.17 17.97
N GLY A 188 -32.78 6.38 17.54
CA GLY A 188 -33.45 7.62 17.96
C GLY A 188 -34.86 7.76 17.43
N GLU A 189 -35.20 7.23 16.27
CA GLU A 189 -36.55 7.28 15.69
C GLU A 189 -37.47 6.21 16.29
N SER A 190 -36.99 5.05 16.69
CA SER A 190 -37.77 4.01 17.36
C SER A 190 -38.20 4.40 18.77
N GLN A 191 -37.50 5.30 19.45
CA GLN A 191 -37.87 5.74 20.82
C GLN A 191 -39.01 6.75 20.89
N LYS A 192 -39.49 7.29 19.76
CA LYS A 192 -40.58 8.27 19.75
C LYS A 192 -41.98 7.68 19.75
N GLN A 193 -42.15 6.35 19.73
CA GLN A 193 -43.46 5.71 19.57
C GLN A 193 -43.85 4.62 20.58
N SER A 194 -43.29 4.59 21.80
CA SER A 194 -43.83 3.68 22.84
C SER A 194 -43.83 4.30 24.23
N PRO A 195 -44.98 4.34 24.92
CA PRO A 195 -45.05 4.75 26.32
C PRO A 195 -44.76 3.56 27.24
N SER A 196 -43.90 3.83 28.23
CA SER A 196 -43.79 3.14 29.55
C SER A 196 -43.32 1.67 29.57
N PHE A 197 -42.01 1.48 29.48
CA PHE A 197 -41.26 0.54 30.32
C PHE A 197 -39.92 1.19 30.70
N PRO A 198 -39.44 1.07 31.96
CA PRO A 198 -38.13 1.59 32.34
C PRO A 198 -37.05 0.68 31.73
N ILE A 199 -36.63 1.03 30.53
CA ILE A 199 -35.46 0.43 29.93
C ILE A 199 -34.26 1.09 30.63
N HIS A 200 -33.52 0.31 31.44
CA HIS A 200 -32.20 0.70 31.90
C HIS A 200 -31.40 1.23 30.69
N PRO A 201 -30.72 2.36 30.84
CA PRO A 201 -29.88 2.84 29.76
C PRO A 201 -28.80 1.75 29.56
N PHE A 202 -29.00 0.93 28.55
CA PHE A 202 -27.89 0.16 28.02
C PHE A 202 -26.87 1.18 27.56
N THR A 203 -25.87 1.44 28.39
CA THR A 203 -24.67 2.11 27.98
C THR A 203 -24.10 1.28 26.84
N TYR A 204 -24.34 1.78 25.63
CA TYR A 204 -23.77 1.24 24.41
C TYR A 204 -22.26 1.39 24.54
N SER A 205 -21.62 0.38 25.09
CA SER A 205 -20.17 0.27 25.03
C SER A 205 -19.83 0.25 23.54
N PRO A 206 -19.03 1.19 23.02
CA PRO A 206 -18.60 1.11 21.63
C PRO A 206 -17.91 -0.23 21.49
N ILE A 207 -18.55 -1.19 20.83
CA ILE A 207 -17.93 -2.46 20.50
C ILE A 207 -16.78 -2.08 19.57
N HIS A 208 -15.55 -2.12 20.08
CA HIS A 208 -14.35 -1.89 19.31
C HIS A 208 -14.21 -3.04 18.30
N ARG A 209 -14.96 -2.95 17.19
CA ARG A 209 -14.83 -3.90 16.10
C ARG A 209 -13.62 -3.49 15.28
N LEU A 210 -12.64 -4.37 15.26
CA LEU A 210 -11.48 -4.22 14.41
C LEU A 210 -11.81 -4.69 13.00
N VAL A 211 -11.50 -3.87 12.00
CA VAL A 211 -11.60 -4.22 10.59
C VAL A 211 -10.21 -4.60 10.09
N GLU A 212 -10.04 -5.84 9.69
CA GLU A 212 -8.81 -6.32 9.07
C GLU A 212 -8.92 -6.22 7.54
N ILE A 213 -7.92 -5.63 6.93
CA ILE A 213 -7.81 -5.41 5.49
C ILE A 213 -6.55 -6.12 5.00
N THR A 214 -6.70 -7.06 4.08
CA THR A 214 -5.55 -7.70 3.41
C THR A 214 -5.48 -7.24 1.97
N ILE A 215 -4.37 -6.56 1.60
CA ILE A 215 -4.12 -6.09 0.24
C ILE A 215 -3.31 -7.14 -0.52
N SER A 216 -3.81 -7.58 -1.66
CA SER A 216 -3.16 -8.53 -2.55
C SER A 216 -3.03 -7.95 -3.96
N VAL A 217 -2.12 -8.51 -4.76
CA VAL A 217 -1.92 -8.11 -6.16
C VAL A 217 -1.86 -9.35 -7.04
N VAL A 218 -2.75 -9.44 -8.00
CA VAL A 218 -2.78 -10.57 -8.94
C VAL A 218 -1.48 -10.57 -9.75
N ASN A 219 -0.79 -11.71 -9.78
CA ASN A 219 0.53 -11.86 -10.41
C ASN A 219 1.63 -10.90 -9.89
N GLY A 220 1.50 -10.36 -8.68
CA GLY A 220 2.44 -9.38 -8.11
C GLY A 220 3.88 -9.90 -8.04
N GLU A 221 4.08 -11.22 -7.79
CA GLU A 221 5.40 -11.85 -7.78
C GLU A 221 6.07 -11.83 -9.16
N LYS A 222 5.29 -11.97 -10.24
CA LYS A 222 5.80 -11.88 -11.62
C LYS A 222 6.14 -10.43 -11.98
N LEU A 223 5.31 -9.48 -11.57
CA LEU A 223 5.53 -8.05 -11.78
C LEU A 223 6.79 -7.57 -11.03
N ALA A 224 7.00 -8.01 -9.81
CA ALA A 224 8.15 -7.64 -8.98
C ALA A 224 9.49 -7.94 -9.65
N LYS A 225 9.61 -9.01 -10.45
CA LYS A 225 10.83 -9.36 -11.20
C LYS A 225 11.25 -8.28 -12.22
N LYS A 226 10.34 -7.42 -12.63
CA LYS A 226 10.58 -6.33 -13.58
C LYS A 226 10.85 -4.98 -12.89
N THR A 227 10.74 -4.92 -11.56
CA THR A 227 10.95 -3.73 -10.73
C THR A 227 12.32 -3.72 -10.06
N LEU A 228 12.61 -2.71 -9.26
CA LEU A 228 13.79 -2.64 -8.40
C LEU A 228 13.56 -3.23 -7.00
N ASN A 229 12.39 -3.80 -6.73
CA ASN A 229 12.00 -4.26 -5.39
C ASN A 229 13.01 -5.23 -4.78
N GLN A 230 13.49 -6.20 -5.54
CA GLN A 230 14.45 -7.18 -5.05
C GLN A 230 15.78 -6.52 -4.56
N ARG A 231 16.22 -5.45 -5.20
CA ARG A 231 17.40 -4.70 -4.77
C ARG A 231 17.18 -3.96 -3.47
N LEU A 232 15.97 -3.39 -3.32
CA LEU A 232 15.54 -2.73 -2.09
C LEU A 232 15.22 -3.71 -0.96
N GLY A 233 15.38 -5.02 -1.18
CA GLY A 233 15.06 -6.04 -0.20
C GLY A 233 13.55 -6.28 -0.05
N ILE A 234 12.76 -5.98 -1.06
CA ILE A 234 11.32 -6.28 -1.08
C ILE A 234 11.13 -7.57 -1.87
N MET A 235 10.75 -8.64 -1.16
CA MET A 235 10.67 -9.99 -1.71
C MET A 235 9.21 -10.48 -1.77
N GLY A 236 8.92 -11.36 -2.73
CA GLY A 236 7.62 -12.04 -2.84
C GLY A 236 6.51 -11.24 -3.54
N GLY A 237 6.74 -9.97 -3.92
CA GLY A 237 5.72 -9.17 -4.59
C GLY A 237 6.14 -7.73 -4.89
N ILE A 238 5.17 -6.94 -5.31
CA ILE A 238 5.36 -5.50 -5.53
C ILE A 238 5.12 -4.71 -4.26
N SER A 239 5.58 -3.45 -4.25
CA SER A 239 5.23 -2.47 -3.21
C SER A 239 3.89 -1.82 -3.50
N ILE A 240 3.12 -1.56 -2.45
CA ILE A 240 1.97 -0.66 -2.49
C ILE A 240 2.50 0.74 -2.18
N LEU A 241 2.60 1.59 -3.21
CA LEU A 241 3.29 2.88 -3.15
C LEU A 241 2.49 4.02 -3.80
N GLY A 242 2.97 5.23 -3.60
CA GLY A 242 2.43 6.47 -4.14
C GLY A 242 2.25 7.51 -3.04
N THR A 243 2.78 8.72 -3.25
CA THR A 243 2.73 9.81 -2.27
C THR A 243 1.53 10.74 -2.46
N THR A 244 1.03 10.84 -3.68
CA THR A 244 -0.09 11.72 -4.05
C THR A 244 -1.36 10.97 -4.45
N GLY A 245 -1.28 9.67 -4.72
CA GLY A 245 -2.35 8.87 -5.34
C GLY A 245 -2.33 8.91 -6.87
N ILE A 246 -1.67 9.90 -7.48
CA ILE A 246 -1.59 10.11 -8.93
C ILE A 246 -0.21 9.70 -9.44
N VAL A 247 -0.19 9.03 -10.60
CA VAL A 247 1.03 8.77 -11.37
C VAL A 247 1.22 9.89 -12.39
N LYS A 248 2.38 10.56 -12.33
CA LYS A 248 2.82 11.51 -13.35
C LYS A 248 3.83 10.80 -14.25
N PRO A 249 3.60 10.77 -15.59
CA PRO A 249 4.53 10.12 -16.49
C PRO A 249 5.96 10.66 -16.35
N ILE A 250 6.93 9.79 -16.29
CA ILE A 250 8.37 10.12 -16.22
C ILE A 250 8.68 11.13 -15.10
N SER A 251 8.14 10.90 -13.91
CA SER A 251 8.35 11.79 -12.76
C SER A 251 9.80 11.79 -12.29
N ALA A 252 10.43 12.98 -12.30
CA ALA A 252 11.77 13.19 -11.76
C ALA A 252 11.80 12.90 -10.24
N GLU A 253 10.74 13.28 -9.55
CA GLU A 253 10.58 13.06 -8.10
C GLU A 253 10.54 11.58 -7.76
N ALA A 254 9.80 10.77 -8.54
CA ALA A 254 9.74 9.32 -8.31
C ALA A 254 11.10 8.65 -8.55
N TRP A 255 11.84 9.11 -9.58
CA TRP A 255 13.15 8.58 -9.88
C TRP A 255 14.17 8.94 -8.79
N THR A 256 14.24 10.20 -8.38
CA THR A 256 15.14 10.67 -7.32
C THR A 256 14.82 10.03 -5.97
N ALA A 257 13.55 9.84 -5.63
CA ALA A 257 13.14 9.08 -4.45
C ALA A 257 13.64 7.63 -4.48
N THR A 258 13.62 6.98 -5.66
CA THR A 258 14.16 5.62 -5.81
C THR A 258 15.67 5.57 -5.62
N ILE A 259 16.42 6.58 -6.10
CA ILE A 259 17.85 6.73 -5.87
C ILE A 259 18.14 6.86 -4.38
N ALA A 260 17.45 7.78 -3.69
CA ALA A 260 17.60 7.99 -2.25
C ALA A 260 17.30 6.71 -1.45
N SER A 261 16.17 6.05 -1.71
CA SER A 261 15.81 4.79 -1.04
C SER A 261 16.84 3.67 -1.28
N SER A 262 17.44 3.62 -2.48
CA SER A 262 18.51 2.65 -2.75
C SER A 262 19.76 2.95 -1.91
N MET A 263 20.09 4.23 -1.69
CA MET A 263 21.20 4.64 -0.84
C MET A 263 20.91 4.42 0.65
N ASP A 264 19.67 4.66 1.09
CA ASP A 264 19.21 4.37 2.45
C ASP A 264 19.43 2.87 2.78
N VAL A 265 19.00 1.98 1.88
CA VAL A 265 19.22 0.54 2.03
C VAL A 265 20.73 0.20 2.02
N ALA A 266 21.51 0.73 1.09
CA ALA A 266 22.94 0.51 1.04
C ALA A 266 23.63 0.92 2.35
N LYS A 267 23.27 2.09 2.87
CA LYS A 267 23.80 2.62 4.14
C LYS A 267 23.40 1.76 5.33
N ALA A 268 22.13 1.40 5.42
CA ALA A 268 21.61 0.56 6.49
C ALA A 268 22.21 -0.86 6.48
N MET A 269 22.60 -1.36 5.28
CA MET A 269 23.33 -2.61 5.09
C MET A 269 24.84 -2.48 5.36
N GLY A 270 25.32 -1.32 5.86
CA GLY A 270 26.72 -1.08 6.21
C GLY A 270 27.66 -0.90 5.01
N ARG A 271 27.14 -0.56 3.83
CA ARG A 271 27.98 -0.32 2.66
C ARG A 271 28.74 1.00 2.82
N CYS A 272 30.06 0.98 2.55
CA CYS A 272 30.93 2.17 2.56
C CYS A 272 31.18 2.71 1.15
N GLU A 273 30.93 1.88 0.13
CA GLU A 273 31.10 2.21 -1.28
C GLU A 273 29.86 1.87 -2.08
N ILE A 274 29.57 2.70 -3.08
CA ILE A 274 28.41 2.52 -3.99
C ILE A 274 28.83 2.67 -5.44
N VAL A 275 28.00 2.11 -6.31
CA VAL A 275 28.12 2.19 -7.76
C VAL A 275 26.93 2.98 -8.30
N LEU A 276 27.19 4.14 -8.86
CA LEU A 276 26.18 4.95 -9.55
C LEU A 276 26.17 4.55 -11.02
N SER A 277 25.13 3.83 -11.43
CA SER A 277 25.00 3.33 -12.80
C SER A 277 24.01 4.16 -13.63
N ALA A 278 24.42 4.54 -14.84
CA ALA A 278 23.56 5.26 -15.78
C ALA A 278 22.60 4.36 -16.57
N GLY A 279 22.69 3.04 -16.39
CA GLY A 279 21.83 2.07 -17.06
C GLY A 279 22.25 0.62 -16.82
N ARG A 280 21.33 -0.30 -17.14
CA ARG A 280 21.51 -1.75 -16.84
C ARG A 280 22.73 -2.38 -17.49
N SER A 281 23.07 -2.00 -18.74
CA SER A 281 24.22 -2.58 -19.44
C SER A 281 25.54 -2.21 -18.79
N SER A 282 25.74 -0.93 -18.42
CA SER A 282 26.95 -0.49 -17.75
C SER A 282 27.04 -1.06 -16.33
N GLU A 283 25.93 -1.19 -15.64
CA GLU A 283 25.87 -1.82 -14.33
C GLU A 283 26.28 -3.29 -14.38
N LYS A 284 25.73 -4.06 -15.33
CA LYS A 284 26.09 -5.46 -15.53
C LYS A 284 27.59 -5.63 -15.77
N ALA A 285 28.17 -4.82 -16.66
CA ALA A 285 29.61 -4.85 -16.93
C ALA A 285 30.45 -4.54 -15.68
N HIS A 286 29.97 -3.62 -14.81
CA HIS A 286 30.64 -3.34 -13.55
C HIS A 286 30.54 -4.52 -12.57
N MET A 287 29.35 -5.15 -12.46
CA MET A 287 29.13 -6.32 -11.61
C MET A 287 30.05 -7.49 -11.99
N GLU A 288 30.20 -7.76 -13.28
CA GLU A 288 31.07 -8.82 -13.79
C GLU A 288 32.56 -8.60 -13.43
N LYS A 289 33.00 -7.33 -13.34
CA LYS A 289 34.37 -6.96 -13.05
C LYS A 289 34.69 -6.84 -11.56
N PHE A 290 33.80 -6.30 -10.76
CA PHE A 290 34.06 -5.89 -9.37
C PHE A 290 33.31 -6.70 -8.31
N ASN A 291 32.28 -7.41 -8.69
CA ASN A 291 31.50 -8.30 -7.82
C ASN A 291 31.14 -7.71 -6.42
N LEU A 292 30.74 -6.43 -6.38
CA LEU A 292 30.27 -5.81 -5.15
C LEU A 292 28.89 -6.35 -4.76
N PRO A 293 28.51 -6.28 -3.47
CA PRO A 293 27.16 -6.64 -3.03
C PRO A 293 26.08 -5.87 -3.80
N GLN A 294 24.94 -6.52 -4.04
CA GLN A 294 23.86 -5.97 -4.86
C GLN A 294 23.34 -4.63 -4.35
N GLU A 295 23.34 -4.42 -3.03
CA GLU A 295 22.93 -3.19 -2.39
C GLU A 295 23.84 -2.00 -2.68
N SER A 296 25.09 -2.25 -3.06
CA SER A 296 26.01 -1.19 -3.48
C SER A 296 25.64 -0.55 -4.82
N TYR A 297 24.77 -1.18 -5.61
CA TYR A 297 24.42 -0.70 -6.94
C TYR A 297 23.17 0.19 -6.92
N VAL A 298 23.36 1.46 -7.26
CA VAL A 298 22.31 2.48 -7.33
C VAL A 298 22.14 2.92 -8.78
N MET A 299 20.95 2.72 -9.34
CA MET A 299 20.66 3.14 -10.71
C MET A 299 20.32 4.63 -10.72
N MET A 300 21.30 5.47 -11.06
CA MET A 300 21.14 6.92 -11.10
C MET A 300 20.44 7.40 -12.39
N GLY A 301 20.43 6.59 -13.46
CA GLY A 301 19.91 7.02 -14.76
C GLY A 301 20.63 8.25 -15.30
N ASP A 302 19.89 9.35 -15.43
CA ASP A 302 20.42 10.63 -15.91
C ASP A 302 20.65 11.66 -14.79
N TYR A 303 20.32 11.32 -13.52
CA TYR A 303 20.34 12.23 -12.37
C TYR A 303 21.71 12.20 -11.64
N LEU A 304 22.77 12.54 -12.37
CA LEU A 304 24.15 12.49 -11.84
C LEU A 304 24.34 13.42 -10.64
N GLU A 305 24.04 14.71 -10.80
CA GLU A 305 24.24 15.72 -9.76
C GLU A 305 23.49 15.36 -8.48
N PHE A 306 22.20 15.05 -8.59
CA PHE A 306 21.38 14.59 -7.47
C PHE A 306 22.02 13.38 -6.77
N SER A 307 22.44 12.39 -7.55
CA SER A 307 23.03 11.15 -7.01
C SER A 307 24.33 11.39 -6.26
N LEU A 308 25.17 12.30 -6.75
CA LEU A 308 26.45 12.67 -6.08
C LEU A 308 26.19 13.44 -4.77
N ILE A 309 25.26 14.38 -4.79
CA ILE A 309 24.83 15.13 -3.58
C ILE A 309 24.28 14.16 -2.54
N GLU A 310 23.41 13.26 -2.97
CA GLU A 310 22.76 12.31 -2.06
C GLU A 310 23.78 11.27 -1.51
N ALA A 311 24.72 10.80 -2.33
CA ALA A 311 25.79 9.94 -1.89
C ALA A 311 26.71 10.60 -0.83
N LYS A 312 26.98 11.92 -0.99
CA LYS A 312 27.71 12.71 0.00
C LYS A 312 26.94 12.83 1.33
N LYS A 313 25.64 13.09 1.28
CA LYS A 313 24.78 13.15 2.47
C LYS A 313 24.79 11.85 3.26
N HIS A 314 24.75 10.71 2.56
CA HIS A 314 24.82 9.37 3.16
C HIS A 314 26.22 9.03 3.69
N GLY A 315 27.26 9.80 3.35
CA GLY A 315 28.62 9.63 3.83
C GLY A 315 29.33 8.39 3.23
N PHE A 316 29.02 8.04 1.97
CA PHE A 316 29.77 7.00 1.26
C PHE A 316 31.21 7.47 1.01
N LYS A 317 32.18 6.57 1.27
CA LYS A 317 33.62 6.87 1.18
C LYS A 317 34.16 6.74 -0.23
N LYS A 318 33.51 5.90 -1.06
CA LYS A 318 33.94 5.62 -2.42
C LYS A 318 32.73 5.50 -3.34
N ILE A 319 32.81 6.15 -4.47
CA ILE A 319 31.77 6.15 -5.50
C ILE A 319 32.38 5.65 -6.80
N HIS A 320 31.81 4.58 -7.34
CA HIS A 320 32.12 4.13 -8.70
C HIS A 320 31.09 4.73 -9.64
N LEU A 321 31.52 5.31 -10.73
CA LEU A 321 30.66 5.77 -11.82
C LEU A 321 30.73 4.78 -12.96
N CYS A 322 29.61 4.25 -13.42
CA CYS A 322 29.57 3.40 -14.60
C CYS A 322 28.46 3.82 -15.57
N ALA A 323 28.87 4.09 -16.80
CA ALA A 323 27.98 4.52 -17.86
C ALA A 323 28.55 4.10 -19.22
N GLN A 324 27.71 4.14 -20.26
CA GLN A 324 28.16 4.03 -21.62
C GLN A 324 29.02 5.26 -22.00
N TRP A 325 29.91 5.10 -22.98
CA TRP A 325 30.91 6.09 -23.39
C TRP A 325 30.36 7.52 -23.51
N ALA A 326 29.28 7.71 -24.26
CA ALA A 326 28.69 9.02 -24.47
C ALA A 326 28.22 9.69 -23.15
N LYS A 327 27.70 8.93 -22.22
CA LYS A 327 27.33 9.45 -20.89
C LYS A 327 28.54 9.73 -20.01
N MET A 328 29.59 8.87 -20.07
CA MET A 328 30.85 9.12 -19.35
C MET A 328 31.50 10.42 -19.81
N LEU A 329 31.46 10.68 -21.10
CA LEU A 329 31.98 11.92 -21.65
C LEU A 329 31.25 13.16 -21.13
N LYS A 330 29.91 13.10 -21.09
CA LYS A 330 29.11 14.16 -20.50
C LYS A 330 29.40 14.35 -19.00
N ILE A 331 29.65 13.27 -18.27
CA ILE A 331 30.06 13.33 -16.87
C ILE A 331 31.42 14.03 -16.74
N ALA A 332 32.37 13.71 -17.58
CA ALA A 332 33.71 14.36 -17.62
C ALA A 332 33.60 15.85 -17.93
N MET A 333 32.61 16.25 -18.72
CA MET A 333 32.28 17.64 -19.03
C MET A 333 31.47 18.35 -17.96
N ALA A 334 31.30 17.76 -16.78
CA ALA A 334 30.52 18.26 -15.65
C ALA A 334 29.05 18.58 -16.00
N THR A 335 28.43 17.80 -16.89
CA THR A 335 27.02 17.96 -17.23
C THR A 335 26.15 17.38 -16.11
N PRO A 336 25.24 18.17 -15.48
CA PRO A 336 24.46 17.73 -14.32
C PRO A 336 23.51 16.58 -14.61
N GLN A 337 22.99 16.54 -15.85
CA GLN A 337 22.09 15.49 -16.35
C GLN A 337 22.60 14.96 -17.69
N THR A 338 22.66 13.64 -17.85
CA THR A 338 23.35 13.01 -18.96
C THR A 338 22.45 12.66 -20.16
N HIS A 339 21.12 12.84 -20.05
CA HIS A 339 20.21 12.54 -21.16
C HIS A 339 20.38 13.52 -22.33
N VAL A 340 20.16 13.04 -23.55
CA VAL A 340 20.33 13.83 -24.79
C VAL A 340 19.41 15.06 -24.83
N ARG A 341 18.24 15.00 -24.21
CA ARG A 341 17.31 16.13 -24.10
C ARG A 341 17.88 17.37 -23.39
N HIS A 342 18.93 17.19 -22.58
CA HIS A 342 19.62 18.26 -21.85
C HIS A 342 20.86 18.77 -22.57
N GLY A 343 21.04 18.44 -23.84
CA GLY A 343 22.10 18.90 -24.70
C GLY A 343 22.85 17.76 -25.40
N ALA A 344 23.29 18.05 -26.61
CA ALA A 344 24.19 17.16 -27.36
C ALA A 344 25.62 17.27 -26.81
N ILE A 345 26.46 16.28 -27.11
CA ILE A 345 27.87 16.34 -26.80
C ILE A 345 28.52 17.37 -27.72
N ASP A 346 29.23 18.32 -27.16
CA ASP A 346 30.12 19.20 -27.93
C ASP A 346 31.43 18.45 -28.23
N ILE A 347 31.49 17.88 -29.42
CA ILE A 347 32.63 17.08 -29.86
C ILE A 347 33.96 17.87 -29.89
N LYS A 348 33.88 19.22 -29.99
CA LYS A 348 35.11 20.07 -29.97
C LYS A 348 35.64 20.29 -28.57
N LYS A 349 34.81 20.10 -27.54
CA LYS A 349 35.22 20.18 -26.12
C LYS A 349 35.52 18.83 -25.50
N ALA A 350 35.11 17.76 -26.17
CA ALA A 350 35.31 16.38 -25.72
C ALA A 350 36.67 15.82 -26.17
#